data_6b2df4bd9358ac30c642efe46d0dab7c
#
_entry.id   6b2df4bd9358ac30c642efe46d0dab7c
#
_cell.length_a   1.000
_cell.length_b   1.000
_cell.length_c   1.000
_cell.angle_alpha   90.00
_cell.angle_beta   90.00
_cell.angle_gamma   90.00
#
_symmetry.space_group_name_H-M   'P 1'
#
loop_
_entity.id
_entity.type
_entity.pdbx_description
1 polymer ?
#
loop_
_entity_poly.entity_id
_entity_poly.type
_entity_poly.pdbx_seq_one_letter_code
_entity_poly.pdbx_strand_id
1 'polypeptide(L)'
;MTGMATSGLLTDLRHLVEGEVTAAPEVLERYAQDFGRIIRKSPAVVVRPRDASDVVRVVRYAHSREVPVSSRGMGHSQRGQSLTDQGIVLDLRVLGGIDAIAPEAEAFVCQPGALWSEVVAASTAQGLAPPVLTGYPYASVGGTHAACGWGTASGRYGAQIDNCDALEVVTGTGDLVQCDRERSPDLFLHVLGGMGQFGIMTRIRHKLRRYLPQVRRYVLEYEDLGAFVADNRSLAEHHHADAIDSTLQQKPDGAAVRWGGTIQVCVETDDPGALDAARWLSGLHFDRLRETVDEPTSRFLAQAHIPEKSPLPGEFFPWMVTFLPWSRLQPFLEMCFSRVPPAALGGTQGLIHVYPARRSVTQMPMLQVPDEPMMALLSICPTAREPALPVVMALMSKLSDASLEVGGRRHLGTWVHFDQPRWRLQFGEDWPRINQVKRRFDPKGILNPGFIDFDA
;
A
#
# COMPACT_ATOMS: atom_id res chain seq x y z
N MET A 1 25.67 -13.92 12.14
CA MET A 1 25.63 -14.65 13.44
C MET A 1 26.08 -16.09 13.19
N THR A 2 26.94 -16.64 14.04
CA THR A 2 27.35 -18.03 13.89
C THR A 2 26.23 -18.98 14.33
N GLY A 3 26.19 -20.24 13.86
CA GLY A 3 25.12 -21.20 14.15
C GLY A 3 24.80 -21.43 15.64
N MET A 4 25.77 -21.21 16.54
CA MET A 4 25.55 -21.24 18.00
C MET A 4 24.67 -20.09 18.51
N ALA A 5 24.78 -18.88 17.94
CA ALA A 5 23.93 -17.74 18.31
C ALA A 5 22.48 -17.94 17.89
N THR A 6 22.24 -18.55 16.71
CA THR A 6 20.88 -18.88 16.23
C THR A 6 20.23 -19.97 17.11
N SER A 7 20.98 -20.97 17.56
CA SER A 7 20.46 -22.02 18.46
C SER A 7 20.03 -21.46 19.82
N GLY A 8 20.78 -20.52 20.39
CA GLY A 8 20.39 -19.82 21.61
C GLY A 8 19.12 -19.00 21.46
N LEU A 9 19.04 -18.22 20.38
CA LEU A 9 17.86 -17.40 20.04
C LEU A 9 16.57 -18.24 19.94
N LEU A 10 16.63 -19.37 19.21
CA LEU A 10 15.52 -20.30 19.05
C LEU A 10 15.05 -20.87 20.39
N THR A 11 15.99 -21.32 21.22
CA THR A 11 15.70 -21.91 22.53
C THR A 11 15.08 -20.90 23.47
N ASP A 12 15.68 -19.71 23.60
CA ASP A 12 15.17 -18.64 24.46
C ASP A 12 13.74 -18.24 24.08
N LEU A 13 13.48 -18.02 22.78
CA LEU A 13 12.16 -17.62 22.32
C LEU A 13 11.10 -18.70 22.52
N ARG A 14 11.44 -19.99 22.37
CA ARG A 14 10.52 -21.11 22.67
C ARG A 14 10.07 -21.19 24.12
N HIS A 15 10.93 -20.73 25.04
CA HIS A 15 10.57 -20.65 26.47
C HIS A 15 9.81 -19.38 26.83
N LEU A 16 9.92 -18.35 25.98
CA LEU A 16 9.39 -17.01 26.27
C LEU A 16 7.97 -16.82 25.79
N VAL A 17 7.59 -17.39 24.62
CA VAL A 17 6.29 -17.19 23.99
C VAL A 17 5.42 -18.43 24.05
N GLU A 18 4.11 -18.22 24.01
CA GLU A 18 3.13 -19.30 23.97
C GLU A 18 2.82 -19.75 22.54
N GLY A 19 3.14 -18.89 21.56
CA GLY A 19 2.98 -19.17 20.14
C GLY A 19 4.08 -20.06 19.58
N GLU A 20 4.04 -20.29 18.28
CA GLU A 20 5.01 -21.14 17.59
C GLU A 20 6.32 -20.40 17.32
N VAL A 21 7.45 -21.06 17.57
CA VAL A 21 8.79 -20.57 17.22
C VAL A 21 9.54 -21.62 16.41
N THR A 22 9.99 -21.25 15.23
CA THR A 22 10.65 -22.18 14.30
C THR A 22 11.88 -21.58 13.62
N ALA A 23 12.87 -22.43 13.38
CA ALA A 23 14.01 -22.15 12.52
C ALA A 23 14.15 -23.25 11.45
N ALA A 24 13.04 -23.95 11.12
CA ALA A 24 13.03 -24.96 10.08
C ALA A 24 13.39 -24.34 8.72
N PRO A 25 14.38 -24.90 7.99
CA PRO A 25 14.93 -24.27 6.77
C PRO A 25 13.85 -23.95 5.72
N GLU A 26 12.88 -24.85 5.53
CA GLU A 26 11.79 -24.68 4.59
C GLU A 26 10.81 -23.56 5.00
N VAL A 27 10.71 -23.25 6.29
CA VAL A 27 9.96 -22.10 6.79
C VAL A 27 10.76 -20.83 6.58
N LEU A 28 12.02 -20.78 7.00
CA LEU A 28 12.89 -19.61 6.83
C LEU A 28 12.95 -19.18 5.36
N GLU A 29 13.00 -20.15 4.44
CA GLU A 29 13.01 -19.89 3.00
C GLU A 29 11.76 -19.11 2.52
N ARG A 30 10.57 -19.43 3.03
CA ARG A 30 9.32 -18.72 2.69
C ARG A 30 9.31 -17.26 3.16
N TYR A 31 10.09 -16.95 4.20
CA TYR A 31 10.20 -15.61 4.76
C TYR A 31 11.45 -14.86 4.29
N ALA A 32 12.25 -15.48 3.41
CA ALA A 32 13.47 -14.87 2.88
C ALA A 32 13.18 -13.89 1.73
N GLN A 33 11.99 -13.90 1.16
CA GLN A 33 11.57 -13.02 0.07
C GLN A 33 10.19 -12.43 0.32
N ASP A 34 9.92 -11.26 -0.26
CA ASP A 34 8.60 -10.65 -0.35
C ASP A 34 8.01 -10.82 -1.77
N PHE A 35 6.84 -10.21 -2.03
CA PHE A 35 6.19 -10.27 -3.34
C PHE A 35 7.09 -9.74 -4.47
N GLY A 36 7.87 -8.68 -4.22
CA GLY A 36 8.75 -8.09 -5.22
C GLY A 36 9.86 -9.02 -5.68
N ARG A 37 10.29 -9.95 -4.85
CA ARG A 37 11.38 -10.94 -5.07
C ARG A 37 12.75 -10.34 -5.37
N ILE A 38 12.89 -9.03 -5.30
CA ILE A 38 14.12 -8.30 -5.67
C ILE A 38 15.16 -8.41 -4.55
N ILE A 39 14.70 -8.36 -3.31
CA ILE A 39 15.54 -8.45 -2.11
C ILE A 39 15.35 -9.81 -1.47
N ARG A 40 16.47 -10.41 -1.06
CA ARG A 40 16.49 -11.61 -0.28
C ARG A 40 17.24 -11.36 1.01
N LYS A 41 16.62 -11.72 2.16
CA LYS A 41 17.22 -11.68 3.48
C LYS A 41 16.95 -13.02 4.18
N SER A 42 17.89 -13.46 5.02
CA SER A 42 17.79 -14.75 5.70
C SER A 42 17.47 -14.54 7.18
N PRO A 43 16.19 -14.70 7.60
CA PRO A 43 15.86 -14.58 9.02
C PRO A 43 16.50 -15.70 9.83
N ALA A 44 16.79 -15.44 11.11
CA ALA A 44 17.30 -16.46 12.03
C ALA A 44 16.15 -17.34 12.55
N VAL A 45 15.00 -16.73 12.85
CA VAL A 45 13.83 -17.44 13.38
C VAL A 45 12.53 -16.76 12.90
N VAL A 46 11.46 -17.54 12.81
CA VAL A 46 10.10 -17.06 12.62
C VAL A 46 9.31 -17.35 13.89
N VAL A 47 8.60 -16.33 14.40
CA VAL A 47 7.70 -16.41 15.53
C VAL A 47 6.28 -16.15 15.04
N ARG A 48 5.37 -17.06 15.33
CA ARG A 48 3.93 -16.92 15.16
C ARG A 48 3.30 -16.67 16.52
N PRO A 49 3.08 -15.40 16.91
CA PRO A 49 2.63 -15.07 18.23
C PRO A 49 1.19 -15.55 18.45
N ARG A 50 0.88 -15.99 19.66
CA ARG A 50 -0.49 -16.34 20.04
C ARG A 50 -1.37 -15.10 20.23
N ASP A 51 -0.80 -14.03 20.78
CA ASP A 51 -1.49 -12.79 21.08
C ASP A 51 -0.50 -11.59 21.19
N ALA A 52 -1.01 -10.43 21.56
CA ALA A 52 -0.21 -9.22 21.75
C ALA A 52 0.87 -9.38 22.86
N SER A 53 0.62 -10.24 23.86
CA SER A 53 1.56 -10.48 24.95
C SER A 53 2.81 -11.20 24.44
N ASP A 54 2.66 -12.10 23.48
CA ASP A 54 3.81 -12.72 22.82
C ASP A 54 4.62 -11.69 22.03
N VAL A 55 3.96 -10.77 21.30
CA VAL A 55 4.63 -9.69 20.59
C VAL A 55 5.46 -8.84 21.56
N VAL A 56 4.88 -8.47 22.71
CA VAL A 56 5.58 -7.74 23.81
C VAL A 56 6.80 -8.50 24.27
N ARG A 57 6.67 -9.80 24.57
CA ARG A 57 7.78 -10.65 25.06
C ARG A 57 8.92 -10.73 24.04
N VAL A 58 8.57 -10.95 22.77
CA VAL A 58 9.57 -11.02 21.67
C VAL A 58 10.31 -9.69 21.53
N VAL A 59 9.58 -8.56 21.50
CA VAL A 59 10.22 -7.25 21.31
C VAL A 59 11.11 -6.89 22.52
N ARG A 60 10.68 -7.14 23.75
CA ARG A 60 11.52 -6.93 24.95
C ARG A 60 12.80 -7.76 24.92
N TYR A 61 12.68 -9.02 24.55
CA TYR A 61 13.84 -9.88 24.35
C TYR A 61 14.79 -9.32 23.28
N ALA A 62 14.23 -8.99 22.12
CA ALA A 62 14.98 -8.41 21.01
C ALA A 62 15.65 -7.08 21.37
N HIS A 63 14.92 -6.21 22.08
CA HIS A 63 15.46 -4.94 22.59
C HIS A 63 16.66 -5.15 23.52
N SER A 64 16.56 -6.10 24.47
CA SER A 64 17.65 -6.38 25.41
C SER A 64 18.92 -6.91 24.73
N ARG A 65 18.80 -7.58 23.61
CA ARG A 65 19.87 -8.25 22.84
C ARG A 65 20.24 -7.53 21.54
N GLU A 66 19.56 -6.43 21.20
CA GLU A 66 19.72 -5.68 19.94
C GLU A 66 19.52 -6.55 18.68
N VAL A 67 18.58 -7.50 18.76
CA VAL A 67 18.24 -8.40 17.66
C VAL A 67 17.20 -7.70 16.74
N PRO A 68 17.42 -7.63 15.44
CA PRO A 68 16.44 -7.08 14.51
C PRO A 68 15.11 -7.84 14.53
N VAL A 69 13.99 -7.09 14.47
CA VAL A 69 12.64 -7.65 14.39
C VAL A 69 11.93 -7.06 13.19
N SER A 70 11.35 -7.90 12.34
CA SER A 70 10.47 -7.48 11.25
C SER A 70 9.10 -8.09 11.41
N SER A 71 8.05 -7.26 11.46
CA SER A 71 6.67 -7.72 11.42
C SER A 71 6.25 -8.00 9.98
N ARG A 72 5.51 -9.10 9.76
CA ARG A 72 5.07 -9.52 8.42
C ARG A 72 3.61 -9.96 8.43
N GLY A 73 2.81 -9.31 7.57
CA GLY A 73 1.50 -9.80 7.15
C GLY A 73 1.63 -10.68 5.89
N MET A 74 0.88 -10.41 4.85
CA MET A 74 0.93 -11.19 3.61
C MET A 74 2.25 -11.06 2.80
N GLY A 75 3.15 -10.13 3.19
CA GLY A 75 4.44 -9.96 2.55
C GLY A 75 4.36 -9.38 1.14
N HIS A 76 3.35 -8.56 0.85
CA HIS A 76 3.08 -7.98 -0.46
C HIS A 76 3.92 -6.71 -0.73
N SER A 77 5.06 -6.57 -0.09
CA SER A 77 6.04 -5.50 -0.33
C SER A 77 6.96 -5.83 -1.52
N GLN A 78 7.68 -4.84 -2.05
CA GLN A 78 8.52 -5.01 -3.24
C GLN A 78 10.01 -4.73 -3.00
N ARG A 79 10.40 -4.27 -1.79
CA ARG A 79 11.79 -3.95 -1.49
C ARG A 79 12.26 -4.50 -0.14
N GLY A 80 11.71 -5.61 0.28
CA GLY A 80 12.13 -6.22 1.54
C GLY A 80 11.66 -5.49 2.79
N GLN A 81 10.60 -4.65 2.70
CA GLN A 81 10.04 -3.94 3.86
C GLN A 81 9.51 -4.86 4.96
N SER A 82 9.27 -6.13 4.66
CA SER A 82 8.82 -7.15 5.60
C SER A 82 9.85 -8.24 5.87
N LEU A 83 11.13 -7.98 5.54
CA LEU A 83 12.22 -8.94 5.65
C LEU A 83 13.26 -8.47 6.65
N THR A 84 13.92 -9.43 7.32
CA THR A 84 15.08 -9.17 8.18
C THR A 84 16.19 -10.14 7.87
N ASP A 85 17.44 -9.70 8.06
CA ASP A 85 18.61 -10.57 7.96
C ASP A 85 19.09 -10.93 9.35
N GLN A 86 19.30 -12.22 9.61
CA GLN A 86 19.75 -12.77 10.90
C GLN A 86 18.92 -12.33 12.12
N GLY A 87 17.70 -11.84 11.90
CA GLY A 87 16.77 -11.35 12.90
C GLY A 87 15.55 -12.25 13.09
N ILE A 88 14.56 -11.71 13.81
CA ILE A 88 13.27 -12.34 14.10
C ILE A 88 12.23 -11.85 13.11
N VAL A 89 11.55 -12.74 12.40
CA VAL A 89 10.30 -12.42 11.70
C VAL A 89 9.13 -12.71 12.62
N LEU A 90 8.29 -11.72 12.90
CA LEU A 90 7.00 -11.86 13.55
C LEU A 90 5.93 -12.06 12.46
N ASP A 91 5.45 -13.29 12.28
CA ASP A 91 4.37 -13.61 11.37
C ASP A 91 3.01 -13.24 11.99
N LEU A 92 2.53 -12.04 11.67
CA LEU A 92 1.28 -11.53 12.22
C LEU A 92 0.02 -12.03 11.48
N ARG A 93 0.14 -12.87 10.47
CA ARG A 93 -1.02 -13.47 9.79
C ARG A 93 -1.86 -14.33 10.73
N VAL A 94 -1.23 -14.90 11.76
CA VAL A 94 -1.92 -15.69 12.78
C VAL A 94 -2.81 -14.86 13.71
N LEU A 95 -2.57 -13.54 13.79
CA LEU A 95 -3.42 -12.59 14.48
C LEU A 95 -4.44 -12.00 13.46
N GLY A 96 -5.38 -12.83 13.00
CA GLY A 96 -6.30 -12.53 11.92
C GLY A 96 -7.76 -12.29 12.35
N GLY A 97 -8.03 -12.20 13.66
CA GLY A 97 -9.40 -12.05 14.17
C GLY A 97 -10.02 -10.69 13.83
N ILE A 98 -11.32 -10.70 13.49
CA ILE A 98 -12.18 -9.52 13.48
C ILE A 98 -12.91 -9.53 14.81
N ASP A 99 -12.54 -8.62 15.71
CA ASP A 99 -13.07 -8.60 17.09
C ASP A 99 -14.51 -8.06 17.13
N ALA A 100 -14.82 -7.06 16.30
CA ALA A 100 -16.14 -6.46 16.23
C ALA A 100 -16.38 -5.74 14.91
N ILE A 101 -17.62 -5.80 14.43
CA ILE A 101 -18.23 -4.83 13.51
C ILE A 101 -19.24 -4.05 14.35
N ALA A 102 -19.12 -2.73 14.40
CA ALA A 102 -19.97 -1.85 15.20
C ALA A 102 -20.79 -0.91 14.28
N PRO A 103 -21.99 -1.32 13.83
CA PRO A 103 -22.79 -0.57 12.86
C PRO A 103 -23.18 0.84 13.32
N GLU A 104 -23.52 0.99 14.59
CA GLU A 104 -23.90 2.30 15.16
C GLU A 104 -22.74 3.28 15.22
N ALA A 105 -21.51 2.76 15.37
CA ALA A 105 -20.28 3.56 15.38
C ALA A 105 -19.64 3.65 13.98
N GLU A 106 -20.21 3.03 12.96
CA GLU A 106 -19.68 2.90 11.62
C GLU A 106 -18.17 2.56 11.64
N ALA A 107 -17.80 1.50 12.40
CA ALA A 107 -16.42 1.10 12.60
C ALA A 107 -16.29 -0.41 12.78
N PHE A 108 -15.07 -0.90 12.54
CA PHE A 108 -14.68 -2.26 12.94
C PHE A 108 -13.40 -2.25 13.76
N VAL A 109 -13.21 -3.32 14.52
CA VAL A 109 -11.98 -3.59 15.27
C VAL A 109 -11.46 -4.95 14.84
N CYS A 110 -10.18 -5.03 14.49
CA CYS A 110 -9.55 -6.27 14.10
C CYS A 110 -8.10 -6.37 14.58
N GLN A 111 -7.56 -7.57 14.48
CA GLN A 111 -6.15 -7.87 14.60
C GLN A 111 -5.43 -7.58 13.27
N PRO A 112 -4.10 -7.34 13.27
CA PRO A 112 -3.36 -6.86 12.08
C PRO A 112 -3.29 -7.86 10.91
N GLY A 113 -3.45 -9.15 11.19
CA GLY A 113 -3.44 -10.22 10.19
C GLY A 113 -4.77 -10.43 9.47
N ALA A 114 -5.87 -9.82 9.92
CA ALA A 114 -7.17 -9.91 9.25
C ALA A 114 -7.06 -9.47 7.79
N LEU A 115 -7.74 -10.16 6.88
CA LEU A 115 -7.72 -9.83 5.46
C LEU A 115 -8.84 -8.84 5.11
N TRP A 116 -8.57 -7.94 4.18
CA TRP A 116 -9.61 -7.02 3.70
C TRP A 116 -10.81 -7.74 3.09
N SER A 117 -10.62 -8.89 2.43
CA SER A 117 -11.71 -9.74 1.94
C SER A 117 -12.64 -10.23 3.05
N GLU A 118 -12.10 -10.55 4.22
CA GLU A 118 -12.87 -10.99 5.40
C GLU A 118 -13.61 -9.81 6.02
N VAL A 119 -12.95 -8.64 6.12
CA VAL A 119 -13.57 -7.40 6.60
C VAL A 119 -14.72 -6.98 5.68
N VAL A 120 -14.53 -7.02 4.35
CA VAL A 120 -15.60 -6.72 3.37
C VAL A 120 -16.77 -7.68 3.55
N ALA A 121 -16.52 -8.98 3.61
CA ALA A 121 -17.59 -9.96 3.79
C ALA A 121 -18.40 -9.73 5.09
N ALA A 122 -17.71 -9.47 6.21
CA ALA A 122 -18.35 -9.24 7.51
C ALA A 122 -19.10 -7.90 7.55
N SER A 123 -18.56 -6.82 6.99
CA SER A 123 -19.17 -5.49 7.03
C SER A 123 -20.32 -5.35 6.03
N THR A 124 -20.20 -5.88 4.82
CA THR A 124 -21.28 -5.80 3.81
C THR A 124 -22.51 -6.58 4.21
N ALA A 125 -22.38 -7.66 4.98
CA ALA A 125 -23.49 -8.36 5.60
C ALA A 125 -24.33 -7.47 6.57
N GLN A 126 -23.78 -6.32 6.97
CA GLN A 126 -24.42 -5.35 7.88
C GLN A 126 -24.70 -4.00 7.19
N GLY A 127 -24.63 -3.94 5.85
CA GLY A 127 -24.88 -2.71 5.09
C GLY A 127 -23.76 -1.67 5.18
N LEU A 128 -22.56 -2.09 5.58
CA LEU A 128 -21.39 -1.23 5.76
C LEU A 128 -20.23 -1.69 4.88
N ALA A 129 -19.32 -0.76 4.57
CA ALA A 129 -18.13 -1.04 3.78
C ALA A 129 -16.93 -0.20 4.27
N PRO A 130 -15.69 -0.68 4.12
CA PRO A 130 -14.52 0.16 4.27
C PRO A 130 -14.56 1.33 3.27
N PRO A 131 -14.18 2.56 3.68
CA PRO A 131 -14.15 3.70 2.76
C PRO A 131 -13.18 3.51 1.60
N VAL A 132 -12.07 2.82 1.83
CA VAL A 132 -11.02 2.58 0.84
C VAL A 132 -10.59 1.13 0.87
N LEU A 133 -10.55 0.52 -0.30
CA LEU A 133 -9.96 -0.79 -0.54
C LEU A 133 -8.84 -0.66 -1.56
N THR A 134 -7.73 -1.34 -1.32
CA THR A 134 -6.69 -1.52 -2.35
C THR A 134 -7.20 -2.47 -3.44
N GLY A 135 -6.59 -2.44 -4.63
CA GLY A 135 -6.97 -3.36 -5.70
C GLY A 135 -6.74 -4.86 -5.39
N TYR A 136 -6.13 -5.18 -4.23
CA TYR A 136 -5.83 -6.56 -3.79
C TYR A 136 -6.45 -6.83 -2.41
N PRO A 137 -7.64 -7.43 -2.35
CA PRO A 137 -8.40 -7.63 -1.10
C PRO A 137 -7.82 -8.68 -0.16
N TYR A 138 -6.86 -9.49 -0.62
CA TYR A 138 -6.18 -10.51 0.19
C TYR A 138 -4.96 -9.96 0.95
N ALA A 139 -4.72 -8.66 0.90
CA ALA A 139 -3.75 -8.01 1.77
C ALA A 139 -4.28 -7.96 3.21
N SER A 140 -3.37 -8.04 4.19
CA SER A 140 -3.73 -7.89 5.60
C SER A 140 -3.96 -6.42 5.96
N VAL A 141 -4.91 -6.16 6.87
CA VAL A 141 -5.24 -4.82 7.35
C VAL A 141 -3.99 -4.13 7.91
N GLY A 142 -3.26 -4.76 8.83
CA GLY A 142 -2.03 -4.20 9.39
C GLY A 142 -0.95 -3.92 8.35
N GLY A 143 -0.81 -4.80 7.34
CA GLY A 143 0.16 -4.63 6.26
C GLY A 143 -0.12 -3.38 5.44
N THR A 144 -1.37 -3.15 5.05
CA THR A 144 -1.75 -1.98 4.25
C THR A 144 -1.79 -0.69 5.07
N HIS A 145 -2.07 -0.76 6.39
CA HIS A 145 -1.92 0.38 7.29
C HIS A 145 -0.44 0.77 7.46
N ALA A 146 0.46 -0.20 7.55
CA ALA A 146 1.89 0.08 7.57
C ALA A 146 2.41 0.65 6.25
N ALA A 147 1.75 0.37 5.11
CA ALA A 147 2.18 0.74 3.76
C ALA A 147 1.34 1.83 3.09
N CYS A 148 0.43 2.51 3.79
CA CYS A 148 -0.46 3.55 3.25
C CYS A 148 -1.33 3.05 2.09
N GLY A 149 -2.11 1.98 2.28
CA GLY A 149 -2.96 1.42 1.23
C GLY A 149 -3.80 2.48 0.52
N TRP A 150 -3.69 2.52 -0.82
CA TRP A 150 -4.40 3.45 -1.69
C TRP A 150 -5.22 2.68 -2.72
N GLY A 151 -6.40 3.18 -3.09
CA GLY A 151 -7.27 2.52 -4.04
C GLY A 151 -8.17 3.47 -4.85
N THR A 152 -9.12 2.93 -5.58
CA THR A 152 -9.98 3.67 -6.52
C THR A 152 -10.86 4.72 -5.86
N ALA A 153 -11.22 4.54 -4.59
CA ALA A 153 -12.02 5.49 -3.81
C ALA A 153 -11.16 6.51 -3.02
N SER A 154 -9.82 6.44 -3.12
CA SER A 154 -8.92 7.31 -2.35
C SER A 154 -9.00 8.78 -2.74
N GLY A 155 -9.44 9.09 -3.95
CA GLY A 155 -9.72 10.46 -4.37
C GLY A 155 -10.77 11.17 -3.49
N ARG A 156 -11.66 10.39 -2.87
CA ARG A 156 -12.72 10.86 -1.97
C ARG A 156 -12.40 10.69 -0.49
N TYR A 157 -11.76 9.57 -0.10
CA TYR A 157 -11.62 9.17 1.29
C TYR A 157 -10.16 9.15 1.80
N GLY A 158 -9.19 9.54 0.99
CA GLY A 158 -7.76 9.45 1.33
C GLY A 158 -7.23 8.03 1.26
N ALA A 159 -6.11 7.78 1.92
CA ALA A 159 -5.57 6.43 2.08
C ALA A 159 -6.34 5.66 3.17
N GLN A 160 -6.13 4.35 3.25
CA GLN A 160 -6.70 3.54 4.34
C GLN A 160 -6.32 4.08 5.72
N ILE A 161 -5.11 4.60 5.87
CA ILE A 161 -4.62 5.17 7.13
C ILE A 161 -5.35 6.45 7.56
N ASP A 162 -5.92 7.23 6.64
CA ASP A 162 -6.73 8.40 6.96
C ASP A 162 -8.06 8.03 7.63
N ASN A 163 -8.49 6.79 7.44
CA ASN A 163 -9.71 6.22 7.99
C ASN A 163 -9.47 5.34 9.24
N CYS A 164 -8.24 5.33 9.77
CA CYS A 164 -7.91 4.66 11.03
C CYS A 164 -8.26 5.58 12.22
N ASP A 165 -8.97 5.03 13.21
CA ASP A 165 -9.38 5.78 14.40
C ASP A 165 -8.43 5.58 15.57
N ALA A 166 -7.99 4.33 15.82
CA ALA A 166 -7.14 4.00 16.95
C ALA A 166 -6.32 2.73 16.69
N LEU A 167 -5.21 2.61 17.37
CA LEU A 167 -4.31 1.46 17.34
C LEU A 167 -3.95 0.99 18.74
N GLU A 168 -3.68 -0.30 18.85
CA GLU A 168 -2.84 -0.88 19.89
C GLU A 168 -1.51 -1.25 19.28
N VAL A 169 -0.41 -0.79 19.87
CA VAL A 169 0.93 -0.86 19.30
C VAL A 169 1.94 -1.32 20.34
N VAL A 170 2.80 -2.25 19.96
CA VAL A 170 4.02 -2.59 20.71
C VAL A 170 5.18 -1.76 20.18
N THR A 171 5.76 -0.91 21.01
CA THR A 171 6.93 -0.06 20.67
C THR A 171 8.21 -0.88 20.57
N GLY A 172 9.32 -0.29 20.09
CA GLY A 172 10.63 -0.94 20.05
C GLY A 172 11.26 -1.23 21.42
N THR A 173 10.69 -0.69 22.51
CA THR A 173 11.03 -1.06 23.90
C THR A 173 10.20 -2.22 24.45
N GLY A 174 9.16 -2.64 23.71
CA GLY A 174 8.21 -3.67 24.12
C GLY A 174 7.10 -3.16 25.03
N ASP A 175 6.81 -1.87 25.00
CA ASP A 175 5.67 -1.30 25.69
C ASP A 175 4.41 -1.40 24.82
N LEU A 176 3.31 -1.89 25.42
CA LEU A 176 2.00 -1.95 24.75
C LEU A 176 1.28 -0.63 25.00
N VAL A 177 1.00 0.09 23.92
CA VAL A 177 0.44 1.46 23.95
C VAL A 177 -0.83 1.53 23.13
N GLN A 178 -1.91 2.05 23.75
CA GLN A 178 -3.10 2.48 23.02
C GLN A 178 -2.87 3.90 22.48
N CYS A 179 -3.05 4.12 21.20
CA CYS A 179 -2.81 5.41 20.57
C CYS A 179 -3.87 5.76 19.53
N ASP A 180 -4.14 7.07 19.44
CA ASP A 180 -5.06 7.69 18.49
C ASP A 180 -4.59 9.14 18.22
N ARG A 181 -5.40 9.96 17.56
CA ARG A 181 -5.06 11.36 17.27
C ARG A 181 -4.93 12.26 18.51
N GLU A 182 -5.46 11.86 19.65
CA GLU A 182 -5.42 12.61 20.93
C GLU A 182 -4.44 11.96 21.91
N ARG A 183 -4.44 10.63 21.98
CA ARG A 183 -3.59 9.84 22.86
C ARG A 183 -2.36 9.34 22.12
N SER A 184 -1.19 9.73 22.56
CA SER A 184 0.08 9.36 21.91
C SER A 184 0.09 9.62 20.39
N PRO A 185 -0.30 10.84 19.93
CA PRO A 185 -0.49 11.14 18.51
C PRO A 185 0.78 10.91 17.68
N ASP A 186 1.95 11.15 18.24
CA ASP A 186 3.22 10.87 17.54
C ASP A 186 3.37 9.39 17.17
N LEU A 187 3.05 8.48 18.10
CA LEU A 187 3.11 7.06 17.81
C LEU A 187 2.07 6.67 16.76
N PHE A 188 0.84 7.11 16.96
CA PHE A 188 -0.26 6.83 16.03
C PHE A 188 0.05 7.26 14.61
N LEU A 189 0.44 8.52 14.42
CA LEU A 189 0.68 9.11 13.10
C LEU A 189 1.90 8.53 12.38
N HIS A 190 2.91 8.02 13.11
CA HIS A 190 4.12 7.49 12.49
C HIS A 190 4.13 5.96 12.34
N VAL A 191 3.34 5.23 13.13
CA VAL A 191 3.11 3.79 12.88
C VAL A 191 2.30 3.58 11.60
N LEU A 192 1.31 4.44 11.35
CA LEU A 192 0.55 4.47 10.11
C LEU A 192 1.45 4.96 8.96
N GLY A 193 1.70 4.09 7.99
CA GLY A 193 2.63 4.35 6.89
C GLY A 193 4.11 4.19 7.24
N GLY A 194 4.42 3.83 8.49
CA GLY A 194 5.80 3.75 9.02
C GLY A 194 6.55 2.46 8.67
N MET A 195 6.02 1.61 7.81
CA MET A 195 6.66 0.37 7.34
C MET A 195 7.14 -0.54 8.48
N GLY A 196 6.44 -0.54 9.61
CA GLY A 196 6.80 -1.34 10.79
C GLY A 196 8.01 -0.83 11.57
N GLN A 197 8.48 0.40 11.32
CA GLN A 197 9.70 0.93 11.92
C GLN A 197 9.48 1.71 13.22
N PHE A 198 8.25 2.08 13.55
CA PHE A 198 7.92 2.88 14.75
C PHE A 198 7.18 2.07 15.81
N GLY A 199 6.67 0.90 15.43
CA GLY A 199 5.91 0.02 16.32
C GLY A 199 5.25 -1.11 15.54
N ILE A 200 4.77 -2.10 16.27
CA ILE A 200 4.08 -3.27 15.74
C ILE A 200 2.62 -3.19 16.16
N MET A 201 1.71 -3.02 15.20
CA MET A 201 0.26 -3.00 15.45
C MET A 201 -0.22 -4.37 15.91
N THR A 202 -1.00 -4.43 16.97
CA THR A 202 -1.64 -5.63 17.50
C THR A 202 -3.16 -5.57 17.45
N ARG A 203 -3.74 -4.37 17.39
CA ARG A 203 -5.16 -4.14 17.18
C ARG A 203 -5.38 -2.84 16.43
N ILE A 204 -6.40 -2.81 15.56
CA ILE A 204 -6.71 -1.69 14.68
C ILE A 204 -8.21 -1.41 14.77
N ARG A 205 -8.59 -0.16 15.06
CA ARG A 205 -9.95 0.36 14.90
C ARG A 205 -9.99 1.23 13.65
N HIS A 206 -10.91 0.91 12.74
CA HIS A 206 -11.00 1.56 11.43
C HIS A 206 -12.45 1.90 11.12
N LYS A 207 -12.68 2.99 10.40
CA LYS A 207 -14.00 3.46 9.99
C LYS A 207 -14.63 2.52 8.96
N LEU A 208 -15.93 2.45 9.01
CA LEU A 208 -16.80 1.95 7.96
C LEU A 208 -17.68 3.09 7.45
N ARG A 209 -18.33 2.89 6.33
CA ARG A 209 -19.35 3.78 5.79
C ARG A 209 -20.58 3.00 5.34
N ARG A 210 -21.73 3.63 5.30
CA ARG A 210 -22.89 3.10 4.59
C ARG A 210 -22.63 3.17 3.09
N TYR A 211 -23.22 2.28 2.33
CA TYR A 211 -23.13 2.27 0.87
C TYR A 211 -24.51 2.05 0.26
N LEU A 212 -24.71 2.51 -0.99
CA LEU A 212 -25.94 2.29 -1.73
C LEU A 212 -25.93 0.91 -2.39
N PRO A 213 -27.09 0.23 -2.55
CA PRO A 213 -27.15 -1.20 -2.86
C PRO A 213 -26.59 -1.58 -4.24
N GLN A 214 -26.61 -0.66 -5.20
CA GLN A 214 -26.14 -0.87 -6.56
C GLN A 214 -24.98 0.07 -6.88
N VAL A 215 -24.10 -0.38 -7.77
CA VAL A 215 -23.08 0.48 -8.39
C VAL A 215 -23.24 0.40 -9.90
N ARG A 216 -23.32 1.57 -10.56
CA ARG A 216 -23.17 1.71 -11.99
C ARG A 216 -21.75 2.08 -12.33
N ARG A 217 -21.13 1.31 -13.23
CA ARG A 217 -19.78 1.54 -13.71
C ARG A 217 -19.82 1.90 -15.21
N TYR A 218 -19.31 3.09 -15.53
CA TYR A 218 -19.08 3.53 -16.90
C TYR A 218 -17.62 3.28 -17.28
N VAL A 219 -17.38 2.66 -18.43
CA VAL A 219 -16.03 2.40 -18.95
C VAL A 219 -15.80 3.25 -20.18
N LEU A 220 -15.00 4.30 -20.01
CA LEU A 220 -14.71 5.31 -21.00
C LEU A 220 -13.34 5.03 -21.63
N GLU A 221 -13.26 5.08 -22.97
CA GLU A 221 -12.00 4.89 -23.70
C GLU A 221 -11.50 6.21 -24.28
N TYR A 222 -10.18 6.38 -24.24
CA TYR A 222 -9.45 7.56 -24.69
C TYR A 222 -8.33 7.19 -25.64
N GLU A 223 -8.19 7.96 -26.71
CA GLU A 223 -7.05 7.91 -27.63
C GLU A 223 -6.13 9.14 -27.45
N ASP A 224 -6.68 10.25 -26.96
CA ASP A 224 -5.95 11.48 -26.63
C ASP A 224 -5.55 11.53 -25.16
N LEU A 225 -4.26 11.70 -24.88
CA LEU A 225 -3.73 11.77 -23.53
C LEU A 225 -4.17 13.03 -22.78
N GLY A 226 -4.30 14.15 -23.50
CA GLY A 226 -4.74 15.42 -22.92
C GLY A 226 -6.19 15.32 -22.43
N ALA A 227 -7.10 14.76 -23.25
CA ALA A 227 -8.48 14.48 -22.87
C ALA A 227 -8.56 13.52 -21.67
N PHE A 228 -7.78 12.42 -21.69
CA PHE A 228 -7.70 11.50 -20.56
C PHE A 228 -7.28 12.19 -19.25
N VAL A 229 -6.24 13.04 -19.29
CA VAL A 229 -5.79 13.78 -18.10
C VAL A 229 -6.82 14.80 -17.66
N ALA A 230 -7.42 15.57 -18.60
CA ALA A 230 -8.40 16.58 -18.29
C ALA A 230 -9.68 15.98 -17.65
N ASP A 231 -10.16 14.86 -18.19
CA ASP A 231 -11.37 14.20 -17.68
C ASP A 231 -11.15 13.54 -16.33
N ASN A 232 -9.97 12.95 -16.07
CA ASN A 232 -9.60 12.47 -14.74
C ASN A 232 -9.66 13.59 -13.69
N ARG A 233 -9.17 14.78 -14.03
CA ARG A 233 -9.27 15.95 -13.16
C ARG A 233 -10.71 16.37 -12.92
N SER A 234 -11.48 16.50 -14.02
CA SER A 234 -12.89 16.90 -13.96
C SER A 234 -13.71 15.95 -13.08
N LEU A 235 -13.49 14.64 -13.24
CA LEU A 235 -14.16 13.61 -12.44
C LEU A 235 -13.82 13.75 -10.93
N ALA A 236 -12.60 14.03 -10.59
CA ALA A 236 -12.19 14.19 -9.19
C ALA A 236 -12.62 15.54 -8.58
N GLU A 237 -12.72 16.61 -9.38
CA GLU A 237 -13.07 17.95 -8.89
C GLU A 237 -14.58 18.22 -8.89
N HIS A 238 -15.33 17.72 -9.89
CA HIS A 238 -16.69 18.16 -10.17
C HIS A 238 -17.74 17.05 -10.15
N HIS A 239 -17.32 15.80 -10.36
CA HIS A 239 -18.24 14.67 -10.36
C HIS A 239 -18.16 13.92 -9.02
N HIS A 240 -19.33 13.56 -8.50
CA HIS A 240 -19.42 12.81 -7.26
C HIS A 240 -19.26 11.30 -7.50
N ALA A 241 -18.18 10.90 -8.18
CA ALA A 241 -17.84 9.49 -8.35
C ALA A 241 -17.44 8.86 -7.01
N ASP A 242 -17.93 7.65 -6.75
CA ASP A 242 -17.57 6.91 -5.54
C ASP A 242 -16.22 6.22 -5.68
N ALA A 243 -15.87 5.83 -6.92
CA ALA A 243 -14.54 5.31 -7.25
C ALA A 243 -14.17 5.67 -8.70
N ILE A 244 -12.87 5.90 -8.93
CA ILE A 244 -12.30 6.15 -10.26
C ILE A 244 -11.09 5.23 -10.42
N ASP A 245 -11.11 4.37 -11.44
CA ASP A 245 -9.98 3.52 -11.82
C ASP A 245 -9.54 3.87 -13.24
N SER A 246 -8.40 4.52 -13.36
CA SER A 246 -7.89 4.99 -14.64
C SER A 246 -6.61 4.25 -15.00
N THR A 247 -6.57 3.72 -16.21
CA THR A 247 -5.45 2.94 -16.72
C THR A 247 -5.00 3.41 -18.08
N LEU A 248 -3.69 3.34 -18.31
CA LEU A 248 -3.06 3.50 -19.61
C LEU A 248 -2.45 2.18 -20.04
N GLN A 249 -2.72 1.79 -21.27
CA GLN A 249 -2.26 0.53 -21.86
C GLN A 249 -1.66 0.76 -23.22
N GLN A 250 -0.74 -0.11 -23.61
CA GLN A 250 -0.27 -0.17 -24.99
C GLN A 250 -1.35 -0.77 -25.88
N LYS A 251 -1.58 -0.09 -27.01
CA LYS A 251 -2.47 -0.58 -28.08
C LYS A 251 -1.60 -0.84 -29.32
N PRO A 252 -1.76 -1.99 -30.01
CA PRO A 252 -1.12 -2.21 -31.31
C PRO A 252 -1.61 -1.17 -32.31
N ASP A 253 -0.69 -0.58 -33.08
CA ASP A 253 -0.98 0.36 -34.16
C ASP A 253 -0.13 -0.02 -35.40
N GLY A 254 -0.56 -1.04 -36.11
CA GLY A 254 0.23 -1.64 -37.20
C GLY A 254 1.55 -2.22 -36.66
N ALA A 255 2.69 -1.71 -37.17
CA ALA A 255 4.03 -2.05 -36.69
C ALA A 255 4.49 -1.16 -35.51
N ALA A 256 3.73 -0.13 -35.15
CA ALA A 256 3.98 0.79 -34.07
C ALA A 256 3.16 0.40 -32.81
N VAL A 257 3.48 1.04 -31.70
CA VAL A 257 2.74 0.94 -30.45
C VAL A 257 2.30 2.35 -30.07
N ARG A 258 1.00 2.52 -29.80
CA ARG A 258 0.51 3.74 -29.19
C ARG A 258 -0.11 3.43 -27.81
N TRP A 259 -0.31 4.45 -27.01
CA TRP A 259 -0.97 4.33 -25.71
C TRP A 259 -2.44 4.72 -25.83
N GLY A 260 -3.31 3.96 -25.17
CA GLY A 260 -4.71 4.29 -25.01
C GLY A 260 -5.08 4.31 -23.55
N GLY A 261 -6.00 5.20 -23.18
CA GLY A 261 -6.53 5.35 -21.84
C GLY A 261 -7.87 4.65 -21.66
N THR A 262 -8.14 4.22 -20.42
CA THR A 262 -9.46 3.78 -19.98
C THR A 262 -9.73 4.40 -18.62
N ILE A 263 -10.87 5.05 -18.45
CA ILE A 263 -11.38 5.52 -17.16
C ILE A 263 -12.62 4.71 -16.80
N GLN A 264 -12.60 4.04 -15.67
CA GLN A 264 -13.78 3.42 -15.08
C GLN A 264 -14.30 4.34 -13.98
N VAL A 265 -15.53 4.83 -14.17
CA VAL A 265 -16.20 5.71 -13.21
C VAL A 265 -17.31 4.93 -12.55
N CYS A 266 -17.25 4.80 -11.22
CA CYS A 266 -18.22 4.06 -10.43
C CYS A 266 -19.09 5.02 -9.62
N VAL A 267 -20.39 4.80 -9.69
CA VAL A 267 -21.41 5.61 -8.99
C VAL A 267 -22.33 4.66 -8.23
N GLU A 268 -22.33 4.78 -6.91
CA GLU A 268 -23.29 4.06 -6.07
C GLU A 268 -24.66 4.67 -6.19
N THR A 269 -25.71 3.86 -6.21
CA THR A 269 -27.10 4.31 -6.41
C THR A 269 -28.09 3.31 -5.81
N ASP A 270 -29.28 3.79 -5.46
CA ASP A 270 -30.42 2.93 -5.12
C ASP A 270 -31.07 2.34 -6.38
N ASP A 271 -31.08 3.10 -7.48
CA ASP A 271 -31.67 2.69 -8.76
C ASP A 271 -30.75 3.09 -9.94
N PRO A 272 -30.05 2.13 -10.55
CA PRO A 272 -29.28 2.40 -11.76
C PRO A 272 -30.11 2.99 -12.91
N GLY A 273 -31.39 2.62 -13.04
CA GLY A 273 -32.29 3.13 -14.08
C GLY A 273 -32.56 4.63 -13.99
N ALA A 274 -32.43 5.21 -12.79
CA ALA A 274 -32.59 6.65 -12.58
C ALA A 274 -31.35 7.48 -12.98
N LEU A 275 -30.19 6.84 -13.24
CA LEU A 275 -28.97 7.52 -13.66
C LEU A 275 -29.01 7.82 -15.17
N ASP A 276 -29.18 9.08 -15.52
CA ASP A 276 -29.05 9.57 -16.91
C ASP A 276 -27.56 9.65 -17.28
N ALA A 277 -27.09 8.67 -18.06
CA ALA A 277 -25.70 8.59 -18.50
C ALA A 277 -25.27 9.82 -19.31
N ALA A 278 -26.13 10.34 -20.18
CA ALA A 278 -25.81 11.50 -21.01
C ALA A 278 -25.58 12.75 -20.17
N ARG A 279 -26.41 12.95 -19.15
CA ARG A 279 -26.26 14.05 -18.20
C ARG A 279 -25.06 13.86 -17.32
N TRP A 280 -24.83 12.63 -16.82
CA TRP A 280 -23.76 12.33 -15.86
C TRP A 280 -22.38 12.43 -16.50
N LEU A 281 -22.23 12.00 -17.76
CA LEU A 281 -20.99 12.05 -18.53
C LEU A 281 -20.83 13.36 -19.33
N SER A 282 -21.77 14.30 -19.20
CA SER A 282 -21.72 15.59 -19.92
C SER A 282 -20.46 16.37 -19.59
N GLY A 283 -19.81 16.90 -20.63
CA GLY A 283 -18.57 17.67 -20.48
C GLY A 283 -17.29 16.85 -20.38
N LEU A 284 -17.37 15.51 -20.45
CA LEU A 284 -16.21 14.65 -20.64
C LEU A 284 -15.89 14.47 -22.13
N HIS A 285 -14.62 14.21 -22.44
CA HIS A 285 -14.06 14.21 -23.81
C HIS A 285 -13.58 12.82 -24.25
N PHE A 286 -14.22 11.75 -23.74
CA PHE A 286 -13.90 10.37 -24.12
C PHE A 286 -14.27 10.08 -25.59
N ASP A 287 -13.51 9.21 -26.26
CA ASP A 287 -13.79 8.80 -27.64
C ASP A 287 -14.96 7.82 -27.72
N ARG A 288 -15.09 6.93 -26.73
CA ARG A 288 -16.13 5.92 -26.70
C ARG A 288 -16.53 5.51 -25.27
N LEU A 289 -17.83 5.42 -25.03
CA LEU A 289 -18.38 4.66 -23.91
C LEU A 289 -18.36 3.17 -24.31
N ARG A 290 -17.41 2.40 -23.79
CA ARG A 290 -17.24 0.98 -24.15
C ARG A 290 -18.35 0.12 -23.60
N GLU A 291 -18.67 0.32 -22.32
CA GLU A 291 -19.72 -0.44 -21.63
C GLU A 291 -20.27 0.35 -20.43
N THR A 292 -21.49 -0.03 -20.05
CA THR A 292 -22.11 0.35 -18.78
C THR A 292 -22.48 -0.93 -18.05
N VAL A 293 -22.03 -1.09 -16.80
CA VAL A 293 -22.26 -2.28 -15.99
C VAL A 293 -22.96 -1.90 -14.70
N ASP A 294 -24.08 -2.57 -14.43
CA ASP A 294 -24.80 -2.47 -13.14
C ASP A 294 -24.58 -3.75 -12.36
N GLU A 295 -24.19 -3.62 -11.11
CA GLU A 295 -23.99 -4.76 -10.23
C GLU A 295 -24.24 -4.38 -8.76
N PRO A 296 -24.52 -5.37 -7.88
CA PRO A 296 -24.61 -5.13 -6.45
C PRO A 296 -23.29 -4.54 -5.91
N THR A 297 -23.36 -3.46 -5.14
CA THR A 297 -22.17 -2.81 -4.56
C THR A 297 -21.35 -3.78 -3.69
N SER A 298 -22.00 -4.67 -2.95
CA SER A 298 -21.30 -5.69 -2.16
C SER A 298 -20.44 -6.63 -3.02
N ARG A 299 -20.91 -6.97 -4.24
CA ARG A 299 -20.14 -7.76 -5.19
C ARG A 299 -18.96 -6.97 -5.74
N PHE A 300 -19.19 -5.72 -6.14
CA PHE A 300 -18.12 -4.82 -6.62
C PHE A 300 -17.00 -4.67 -5.59
N LEU A 301 -17.34 -4.43 -4.32
CA LEU A 301 -16.38 -4.27 -3.23
C LEU A 301 -15.59 -5.56 -2.93
N ALA A 302 -16.18 -6.74 -3.16
CA ALA A 302 -15.52 -8.03 -2.95
C ALA A 302 -14.57 -8.42 -4.11
N GLN A 303 -14.61 -7.72 -5.25
CA GLN A 303 -13.79 -8.06 -6.42
C GLN A 303 -12.34 -7.60 -6.22
N ALA A 304 -11.42 -8.44 -6.69
CA ALA A 304 -10.04 -8.03 -6.89
C ALA A 304 -9.95 -7.24 -8.21
N HIS A 305 -9.59 -5.97 -8.14
CA HIS A 305 -9.33 -5.14 -9.33
C HIS A 305 -7.94 -5.41 -9.92
N ILE A 306 -7.02 -5.92 -9.10
CA ILE A 306 -5.72 -6.45 -9.53
C ILE A 306 -5.81 -7.97 -9.48
N PRO A 307 -5.61 -8.68 -10.61
CA PRO A 307 -5.61 -10.14 -10.61
C PRO A 307 -4.61 -10.67 -9.58
N GLU A 308 -5.01 -11.72 -8.84
CA GLU A 308 -4.07 -12.44 -7.98
C GLU A 308 -2.97 -13.02 -8.87
N LYS A 309 -1.83 -12.35 -8.89
CA LYS A 309 -0.64 -12.88 -9.54
C LYS A 309 0.14 -13.64 -8.47
N SER A 310 -0.04 -14.95 -8.44
CA SER A 310 1.01 -15.80 -7.85
C SER A 310 2.25 -15.64 -8.71
N PRO A 311 3.35 -15.08 -8.18
CA PRO A 311 4.56 -14.87 -8.97
C PRO A 311 5.05 -16.19 -9.55
N LEU A 312 5.19 -16.25 -10.88
CA LEU A 312 5.83 -17.40 -11.51
C LEU A 312 7.34 -17.44 -11.16
N PRO A 313 7.96 -18.60 -11.17
CA PRO A 313 9.42 -18.69 -11.00
C PRO A 313 10.15 -17.74 -11.95
N GLY A 314 11.11 -16.97 -11.42
CA GLY A 314 11.90 -16.01 -12.21
C GLY A 314 11.19 -14.70 -12.55
N GLU A 315 10.01 -14.41 -11.99
CA GLU A 315 9.37 -13.10 -12.08
C GLU A 315 9.73 -12.22 -10.89
N PHE A 316 9.94 -10.92 -11.20
CA PHE A 316 10.29 -9.86 -10.28
C PHE A 316 9.36 -8.67 -10.51
N PHE A 317 9.03 -7.93 -9.45
CA PHE A 317 8.03 -6.85 -9.50
C PHE A 317 8.60 -5.54 -8.94
N PRO A 318 9.47 -4.85 -9.69
CA PRO A 318 10.03 -3.56 -9.29
C PRO A 318 9.03 -2.42 -9.53
N TRP A 319 7.87 -2.45 -8.88
CA TRP A 319 6.82 -1.47 -9.09
C TRP A 319 7.24 -0.09 -8.58
N MET A 320 6.97 0.92 -9.39
CA MET A 320 7.24 2.31 -9.07
C MET A 320 5.91 3.04 -8.91
N VAL A 321 5.61 3.50 -7.69
CA VAL A 321 4.41 4.29 -7.40
C VAL A 321 4.82 5.63 -6.82
N THR A 322 4.24 6.71 -7.36
CA THR A 322 4.57 8.08 -6.98
C THR A 322 3.33 8.95 -7.01
N PHE A 323 3.25 9.92 -6.09
CA PHE A 323 2.31 11.03 -6.20
C PHE A 323 2.97 12.14 -7.01
N LEU A 324 2.32 12.61 -8.04
CA LEU A 324 2.77 13.73 -8.88
C LEU A 324 1.88 14.94 -8.69
N PRO A 325 2.45 16.16 -8.72
CA PRO A 325 1.66 17.37 -8.91
C PRO A 325 0.83 17.24 -10.18
N TRP A 326 -0.43 17.67 -10.16
CA TRP A 326 -1.30 17.52 -11.35
C TRP A 326 -0.72 18.23 -12.57
N SER A 327 -0.13 19.39 -12.36
CA SER A 327 0.51 20.18 -13.43
C SER A 327 1.66 19.45 -14.13
N ARG A 328 2.21 18.43 -13.51
CA ARG A 328 3.33 17.61 -14.02
C ARG A 328 2.92 16.25 -14.57
N LEU A 329 1.67 15.85 -14.39
CA LEU A 329 1.22 14.50 -14.76
C LEU A 329 1.37 14.24 -16.27
N GLN A 330 0.78 15.08 -17.12
CA GLN A 330 0.83 14.86 -18.57
C GLN A 330 2.26 14.89 -19.13
N PRO A 331 3.10 15.93 -18.85
CA PRO A 331 4.50 15.93 -19.30
C PRO A 331 5.30 14.73 -18.80
N PHE A 332 5.03 14.24 -17.58
CA PHE A 332 5.69 13.06 -17.03
C PHE A 332 5.28 11.78 -17.80
N LEU A 333 4.00 11.62 -18.11
CA LEU A 333 3.51 10.49 -18.92
C LEU A 333 4.09 10.53 -20.33
N GLU A 334 4.12 11.67 -20.99
CA GLU A 334 4.74 11.86 -22.31
C GLU A 334 6.24 11.48 -22.29
N MET A 335 6.95 11.90 -21.25
CA MET A 335 8.34 11.49 -21.02
C MET A 335 8.46 9.97 -20.82
N CYS A 336 7.57 9.36 -20.05
CA CYS A 336 7.55 7.90 -19.90
C CYS A 336 7.35 7.21 -21.24
N PHE A 337 6.37 7.63 -22.04
CA PHE A 337 6.06 6.99 -23.32
C PHE A 337 7.16 7.17 -24.37
N SER A 338 7.87 8.27 -24.35
CA SER A 338 8.95 8.56 -25.30
C SER A 338 10.29 7.91 -24.95
N ARG A 339 10.58 7.67 -23.66
CA ARG A 339 11.89 7.24 -23.18
C ARG A 339 11.93 5.81 -22.66
N VAL A 340 10.77 5.24 -22.35
CA VAL A 340 10.69 3.93 -21.74
C VAL A 340 10.24 2.92 -22.79
N PRO A 341 11.05 1.89 -23.09
CA PRO A 341 10.63 0.84 -24.00
C PRO A 341 9.33 0.19 -23.48
N PRO A 342 8.36 -0.05 -24.36
CA PRO A 342 7.10 -0.68 -23.99
C PRO A 342 7.27 -1.97 -23.18
N ALA A 343 8.18 -2.84 -23.60
CA ALA A 343 8.47 -4.08 -22.89
C ALA A 343 8.93 -3.88 -21.43
N ALA A 344 9.55 -2.75 -21.11
CA ALA A 344 10.00 -2.42 -19.75
C ALA A 344 8.88 -1.86 -18.87
N LEU A 345 7.77 -1.42 -19.45
CA LEU A 345 6.54 -1.02 -18.73
C LEU A 345 5.57 -2.19 -18.56
N GLY A 346 5.99 -3.43 -18.90
CA GLY A 346 5.19 -4.64 -18.74
C GLY A 346 4.59 -5.19 -20.03
N GLY A 347 4.99 -4.67 -21.19
CA GLY A 347 4.48 -5.10 -22.51
C GLY A 347 2.97 -4.88 -22.60
N THR A 348 2.28 -5.75 -23.33
CA THR A 348 0.82 -5.70 -23.49
C THR A 348 0.03 -5.99 -22.20
N GLN A 349 0.70 -6.43 -21.14
CA GLN A 349 0.10 -6.70 -19.83
C GLN A 349 0.46 -5.65 -18.77
N GLY A 350 1.38 -4.73 -19.07
CA GLY A 350 1.72 -3.64 -18.17
C GLY A 350 0.62 -2.58 -18.15
N LEU A 351 0.14 -2.29 -16.95
CA LEU A 351 -0.79 -1.20 -16.71
C LEU A 351 -0.07 -0.06 -16.02
N ILE A 352 -0.34 1.14 -16.49
CA ILE A 352 -0.07 2.36 -15.73
C ILE A 352 -1.39 2.80 -15.13
N HIS A 353 -1.50 2.82 -13.81
CA HIS A 353 -2.68 3.34 -13.13
C HIS A 353 -2.49 4.81 -12.79
N VAL A 354 -3.58 5.57 -12.91
CA VAL A 354 -3.65 6.98 -12.53
C VAL A 354 -4.86 7.15 -11.60
N TYR A 355 -4.61 7.56 -10.35
CA TYR A 355 -5.67 7.84 -9.39
C TYR A 355 -5.64 9.33 -9.05
N PRO A 356 -6.62 10.11 -9.55
CA PRO A 356 -6.72 11.53 -9.25
C PRO A 356 -7.17 11.76 -7.81
N ALA A 357 -6.60 12.75 -7.13
CA ALA A 357 -7.00 13.13 -5.79
C ALA A 357 -6.73 14.61 -5.48
N ARG A 358 -7.50 15.17 -4.54
CA ARG A 358 -7.16 16.45 -3.92
C ARG A 358 -6.10 16.22 -2.85
N ARG A 359 -5.15 17.16 -2.69
CA ARG A 359 -4.16 17.10 -1.61
C ARG A 359 -4.81 17.01 -0.22
N SER A 360 -5.96 17.65 -0.04
CA SER A 360 -6.67 17.71 1.24
C SER A 360 -7.21 16.37 1.75
N VAL A 361 -7.21 15.31 0.94
CA VAL A 361 -7.74 14.00 1.36
C VAL A 361 -6.82 13.28 2.37
N THR A 362 -5.55 13.68 2.45
CA THR A 362 -4.58 13.11 3.41
C THR A 362 -3.70 14.18 4.05
N GLN A 363 -3.36 13.96 5.33
CA GLN A 363 -2.45 14.80 6.11
C GLN A 363 -1.51 13.94 6.97
N MET A 364 -1.24 12.71 6.54
CA MET A 364 -0.44 11.74 7.30
C MET A 364 1.05 11.98 7.05
N PRO A 365 1.88 12.17 8.09
CA PRO A 365 3.29 12.53 7.93
C PRO A 365 4.13 11.46 7.23
N MET A 366 3.73 10.19 7.30
CA MET A 366 4.43 9.11 6.61
C MET A 366 3.94 8.90 5.17
N LEU A 367 2.83 9.54 4.77
CA LEU A 367 2.33 9.58 3.39
C LEU A 367 2.57 10.96 2.80
N GLN A 368 3.78 11.20 2.37
CA GLN A 368 4.12 12.46 1.73
C GLN A 368 3.47 12.58 0.35
N VAL A 369 2.89 13.74 0.08
CA VAL A 369 2.22 14.07 -1.18
C VAL A 369 2.71 15.44 -1.70
N PRO A 370 2.56 15.74 -3.00
CA PRO A 370 2.96 17.03 -3.56
C PRO A 370 2.24 18.21 -2.92
N ASP A 371 2.91 19.38 -2.92
CA ASP A 371 2.33 20.63 -2.45
C ASP A 371 1.59 21.35 -3.58
N GLU A 372 0.53 20.73 -4.08
CA GLU A 372 -0.38 21.27 -5.09
C GLU A 372 -1.81 20.84 -4.75
N PRO A 373 -2.85 21.67 -5.00
CA PRO A 373 -4.24 21.34 -4.65
C PRO A 373 -4.75 20.03 -5.24
N MET A 374 -4.32 19.71 -6.46
CA MET A 374 -4.61 18.45 -7.14
C MET A 374 -3.34 17.64 -7.38
N MET A 375 -3.46 16.36 -7.23
CA MET A 375 -2.38 15.40 -7.45
C MET A 375 -2.90 14.14 -8.14
N ALA A 376 -1.99 13.35 -8.67
CA ALA A 376 -2.28 12.00 -9.15
C ALA A 376 -1.32 11.01 -8.49
N LEU A 377 -1.85 9.90 -7.97
CA LEU A 377 -1.01 8.74 -7.76
C LEU A 377 -0.82 8.05 -9.11
N LEU A 378 0.42 7.95 -9.55
CA LEU A 378 0.86 7.24 -10.74
C LEU A 378 1.51 5.93 -10.33
N SER A 379 0.99 4.80 -10.82
CA SER A 379 1.51 3.47 -10.53
C SER A 379 1.99 2.79 -11.80
N ILE A 380 3.28 2.52 -11.90
CA ILE A 380 3.93 1.78 -13.00
C ILE A 380 4.34 0.42 -12.45
N CYS A 381 3.69 -0.64 -12.95
CA CYS A 381 3.78 -1.99 -12.39
C CYS A 381 4.39 -3.00 -13.37
N PRO A 382 5.70 -2.91 -13.69
CA PRO A 382 6.34 -3.87 -14.56
C PRO A 382 6.46 -5.25 -13.92
N THR A 383 6.40 -6.29 -14.77
CA THR A 383 6.87 -7.62 -14.45
C THR A 383 8.18 -7.84 -15.21
N ALA A 384 9.25 -8.09 -14.49
CA ALA A 384 10.58 -8.30 -15.08
C ALA A 384 11.04 -9.75 -14.93
N ARG A 385 11.88 -10.22 -15.85
CA ARG A 385 12.56 -11.52 -15.80
C ARG A 385 14.03 -11.33 -16.16
N GLU A 386 14.89 -12.23 -15.70
CA GLU A 386 16.27 -12.26 -16.16
C GLU A 386 16.34 -12.55 -17.69
N PRO A 387 17.24 -11.90 -18.47
CA PRO A 387 18.28 -10.95 -18.02
C PRO A 387 17.80 -9.47 -17.98
N ALA A 388 16.52 -9.17 -18.21
CA ALA A 388 16.02 -7.79 -18.31
C ALA A 388 15.86 -7.07 -16.95
N LEU A 389 15.85 -7.79 -15.83
CA LEU A 389 15.63 -7.21 -14.50
C LEU A 389 16.53 -6.01 -14.17
N PRO A 390 17.87 -6.05 -14.37
CA PRO A 390 18.74 -4.91 -14.04
C PRO A 390 18.37 -3.66 -14.85
N VAL A 391 18.00 -3.83 -16.11
CA VAL A 391 17.59 -2.72 -17.00
C VAL A 391 16.30 -2.10 -16.53
N VAL A 392 15.29 -2.91 -16.18
CA VAL A 392 13.99 -2.44 -15.66
C VAL A 392 14.17 -1.74 -14.32
N MET A 393 14.99 -2.28 -13.41
CA MET A 393 15.29 -1.64 -12.12
C MET A 393 15.98 -0.29 -12.31
N ALA A 394 16.98 -0.19 -13.17
CA ALA A 394 17.67 1.07 -13.46
C ALA A 394 16.69 2.12 -14.04
N LEU A 395 15.76 1.68 -14.89
CA LEU A 395 14.73 2.53 -15.44
C LEU A 395 13.76 3.03 -14.35
N MET A 396 13.25 2.14 -13.51
CA MET A 396 12.37 2.52 -12.39
C MET A 396 13.07 3.50 -11.42
N SER A 397 14.36 3.33 -11.19
CA SER A 397 15.17 4.27 -10.40
C SER A 397 15.25 5.65 -11.07
N LYS A 398 15.51 5.73 -12.39
CA LYS A 398 15.51 7.00 -13.13
C LYS A 398 14.15 7.69 -13.12
N LEU A 399 13.06 6.95 -13.30
CA LEU A 399 11.71 7.50 -13.20
C LEU A 399 11.39 7.98 -11.79
N SER A 400 11.88 7.27 -10.77
CA SER A 400 11.78 7.67 -9.38
C SER A 400 12.47 9.02 -9.15
N ASP A 401 13.71 9.18 -9.60
CA ASP A 401 14.46 10.43 -9.47
C ASP A 401 13.76 11.57 -10.23
N ALA A 402 13.36 11.34 -11.48
CA ALA A 402 12.60 12.32 -12.26
C ALA A 402 11.28 12.73 -11.59
N SER A 403 10.60 11.81 -10.91
CA SER A 403 9.38 12.15 -10.17
C SER A 403 9.65 13.07 -9.00
N LEU A 404 10.73 12.87 -8.25
CA LEU A 404 11.15 13.74 -7.14
C LEU A 404 11.57 15.13 -7.64
N GLU A 405 12.28 15.21 -8.76
CA GLU A 405 12.73 16.46 -9.38
C GLU A 405 11.57 17.39 -9.78
N VAL A 406 10.43 16.81 -10.18
CA VAL A 406 9.22 17.59 -10.52
C VAL A 406 8.30 17.85 -9.32
N GLY A 407 8.76 17.62 -8.09
CA GLY A 407 8.00 17.82 -6.86
C GLY A 407 7.12 16.65 -6.45
N GLY A 408 7.28 15.51 -7.08
CA GLY A 408 6.57 14.28 -6.70
C GLY A 408 7.04 13.70 -5.36
N ARG A 409 6.27 12.76 -4.84
CA ARG A 409 6.59 12.01 -3.61
C ARG A 409 6.34 10.53 -3.83
N ARG A 410 7.27 9.68 -3.37
CA ARG A 410 7.17 8.23 -3.57
C ARG A 410 6.23 7.59 -2.55
N HIS A 411 5.44 6.63 -3.03
CA HIS A 411 4.69 5.72 -2.17
C HIS A 411 5.62 4.61 -1.67
N LEU A 412 5.88 4.58 -0.36
CA LEU A 412 6.94 3.74 0.23
C LEU A 412 6.62 2.24 0.29
N GLY A 413 5.36 1.85 0.06
CA GLY A 413 4.95 0.43 -0.02
C GLY A 413 5.50 -0.33 -1.24
N THR A 414 6.14 0.37 -2.19
CA THR A 414 6.61 -0.17 -3.46
C THR A 414 8.14 -0.15 -3.57
N TRP A 415 8.68 -0.38 -4.76
CA TRP A 415 10.12 -0.32 -4.97
C TRP A 415 10.65 1.10 -4.77
N VAL A 416 11.49 1.28 -3.76
CA VAL A 416 12.17 2.53 -3.42
C VAL A 416 13.63 2.21 -3.13
N HIS A 417 14.55 2.97 -3.73
CA HIS A 417 15.99 2.87 -3.46
C HIS A 417 16.53 4.28 -3.22
N PHE A 418 16.46 4.71 -1.95
CA PHE A 418 16.88 6.04 -1.54
C PHE A 418 18.17 5.98 -0.72
N ASP A 419 19.02 6.95 -0.97
CA ASP A 419 20.11 7.38 -0.09
C ASP A 419 19.61 8.49 0.86
N GLN A 420 20.46 8.93 1.77
CA GLN A 420 20.13 9.99 2.74
C GLN A 420 19.60 11.27 2.10
N PRO A 421 20.20 11.83 1.02
CA PRO A 421 19.64 13.00 0.36
C PRO A 421 18.21 12.80 -0.17
N ARG A 422 17.91 11.61 -0.73
CA ARG A 422 16.56 11.31 -1.24
C ARG A 422 15.55 11.12 -0.11
N TRP A 423 15.94 10.53 1.05
CA TRP A 423 15.07 10.46 2.23
C TRP A 423 14.71 11.85 2.74
N ARG A 424 15.68 12.77 2.81
CA ARG A 424 15.42 14.17 3.20
C ARG A 424 14.53 14.89 2.19
N LEU A 425 14.71 14.63 0.89
CA LEU A 425 13.83 15.19 -0.15
C LEU A 425 12.41 14.62 -0.07
N GLN A 426 12.28 13.32 0.18
CA GLN A 426 10.98 12.64 0.32
C GLN A 426 10.15 13.23 1.46
N PHE A 427 10.76 13.43 2.63
CA PHE A 427 10.06 13.86 3.83
C PHE A 427 10.14 15.37 4.09
N GLY A 428 11.02 16.08 3.40
CA GLY A 428 11.13 17.52 3.51
C GLY A 428 11.27 18.02 4.96
N GLU A 429 10.43 18.96 5.34
CA GLU A 429 10.43 19.59 6.68
C GLU A 429 10.03 18.61 7.80
N ASP A 430 9.35 17.50 7.50
CA ASP A 430 8.97 16.50 8.49
C ASP A 430 10.14 15.60 8.91
N TRP A 431 11.23 15.56 8.14
CA TRP A 431 12.36 14.66 8.38
C TRP A 431 12.94 14.72 9.80
N PRO A 432 13.22 15.90 10.39
CA PRO A 432 13.72 15.97 11.77
C PRO A 432 12.73 15.37 12.80
N ARG A 433 11.41 15.60 12.60
CA ARG A 433 10.38 15.09 13.50
C ARG A 433 10.29 13.57 13.40
N ILE A 434 10.32 13.02 12.19
CA ILE A 434 10.30 11.58 11.91
C ILE A 434 11.47 10.89 12.63
N ASN A 435 12.69 11.44 12.53
CA ASN A 435 13.86 10.92 13.24
C ASN A 435 13.70 11.00 14.77
N GLN A 436 13.18 12.10 15.30
CA GLN A 436 12.92 12.23 16.73
C GLN A 436 11.93 11.18 17.23
N VAL A 437 10.84 10.94 16.50
CA VAL A 437 9.82 9.95 16.83
C VAL A 437 10.41 8.54 16.76
N LYS A 438 11.21 8.23 15.73
CA LYS A 438 11.93 6.95 15.64
C LYS A 438 12.77 6.69 16.86
N ARG A 439 13.65 7.64 17.25
CA ARG A 439 14.51 7.50 18.45
C ARG A 439 13.71 7.36 19.75
N ARG A 440 12.54 8.01 19.84
CA ARG A 440 11.68 7.91 21.01
C ARG A 440 11.06 6.52 21.18
N PHE A 441 10.53 5.94 20.12
CA PHE A 441 9.75 4.70 20.20
C PHE A 441 10.52 3.44 19.83
N ASP A 442 11.68 3.57 19.19
CA ASP A 442 12.62 2.48 18.91
C ASP A 442 14.07 2.97 19.04
N PRO A 443 14.51 3.24 20.27
CA PRO A 443 15.80 3.88 20.54
C PRO A 443 17.02 3.05 20.11
N LYS A 444 16.86 1.73 19.97
CA LYS A 444 17.92 0.84 19.48
C LYS A 444 17.80 0.48 18.00
N GLY A 445 16.78 1.00 17.32
CA GLY A 445 16.59 0.77 15.90
C GLY A 445 16.36 -0.70 15.52
N ILE A 446 15.77 -1.50 16.41
CA ILE A 446 15.57 -2.93 16.18
C ILE A 446 14.39 -3.25 15.26
N LEU A 447 13.41 -2.33 15.16
CA LEU A 447 12.20 -2.55 14.37
C LEU A 447 12.46 -2.29 12.89
N ASN A 448 12.34 -3.35 12.09
CA ASN A 448 12.44 -3.36 10.62
C ASN A 448 13.63 -2.54 10.08
N PRO A 449 14.87 -2.75 10.56
CA PRO A 449 16.01 -1.91 10.20
C PRO A 449 16.39 -2.05 8.72
N GLY A 450 16.95 -0.96 8.17
CA GLY A 450 17.55 -0.94 6.83
C GLY A 450 16.59 -0.72 5.67
N PHE A 451 15.38 -0.22 5.93
CA PHE A 451 14.49 0.29 4.89
C PHE A 451 14.59 1.82 4.78
N ILE A 452 14.13 2.58 5.79
CA ILE A 452 14.43 4.00 5.89
C ILE A 452 15.78 4.14 6.60
N ASP A 453 16.68 4.91 5.99
CA ASP A 453 17.99 5.21 6.54
C ASP A 453 17.86 6.50 7.38
N PHE A 454 17.52 6.34 8.65
CA PHE A 454 17.37 7.44 9.60
C PHE A 454 18.72 8.09 9.93
N ASP A 455 18.68 9.37 10.32
CA ASP A 455 19.87 10.05 10.83
C ASP A 455 20.36 9.36 12.14
N ALA A 456 21.69 9.21 12.29
CA ALA A 456 22.32 8.60 13.45
C ALA A 456 22.07 9.38 14.75
#